data_342281ed83da6e2e057bab65a74c6e3f
#
_entry.id   342281ed83da6e2e057bab65a74c6e3f
#
_cell.length_a   1.000
_cell.length_b   1.000
_cell.length_c   1.000
_cell.angle_alpha   90.00
_cell.angle_beta   90.00
_cell.angle_gamma   90.00
#
_symmetry.space_group_name_H-M   'P 1'
#
loop_
_entity.id
_entity.type
_entity.pdbx_description
1 polymer ?
#
loop_
_entity_poly.entity_id
_entity_poly.type
_entity_poly.pdbx_seq_one_letter_code
_entity_poly.pdbx_strand_id
1 'polypeptide(L)'
;QGNSLICRHGHCFDISRYGYVNLLLKSSPKTNYSKRSFDNRHQILEYGMYDVVLEKIIQFISDTPSIRNILDVGCGEGFYARQIQQRTERNIFAFDLSREAIQIASKKDKRKAVKWFVTDLSKIPLKDGSMDCILDIFSPAHYKEFQRLLSPNGYVVKVIPTKNHLREIR
;
A
#
# COMPACT_ATOMS: atom_id res chain seq x y z
N GLN A 1 13.39 -13.79 -20.52
CA GLN A 1 12.90 -13.72 -19.12
C GLN A 1 11.87 -12.61 -19.09
N GLY A 2 10.60 -12.97 -18.94
CA GLY A 2 9.49 -12.12 -19.28
C GLY A 2 9.22 -11.00 -18.29
N ASN A 3 8.86 -9.84 -18.80
CA ASN A 3 8.32 -8.70 -18.04
C ASN A 3 6.84 -8.91 -17.69
N SER A 4 6.42 -10.14 -17.36
CA SER A 4 5.02 -10.47 -17.11
C SER A 4 4.86 -11.46 -15.96
N LEU A 5 3.78 -11.30 -15.18
CA LEU A 5 3.31 -12.30 -14.24
C LEU A 5 2.28 -13.20 -14.93
N ILE A 6 2.46 -14.50 -14.83
CA ILE A 6 1.53 -15.49 -15.38
C ILE A 6 0.98 -16.33 -14.22
N CYS A 7 -0.35 -16.38 -14.08
CA CYS A 7 -0.98 -17.24 -13.10
C CYS A 7 -1.15 -18.66 -13.63
N ARG A 8 -1.46 -19.62 -12.72
CA ARG A 8 -1.68 -21.04 -13.09
C ARG A 8 -2.84 -21.27 -14.07
N HIS A 9 -3.72 -20.30 -14.25
CA HIS A 9 -4.83 -20.35 -15.23
C HIS A 9 -4.50 -19.65 -16.56
N GLY A 10 -3.23 -19.28 -16.78
CA GLY A 10 -2.77 -18.67 -18.03
C GLY A 10 -3.03 -17.17 -18.17
N HIS A 11 -3.60 -16.49 -17.17
CA HIS A 11 -3.73 -15.04 -17.20
C HIS A 11 -2.34 -14.40 -17.13
N CYS A 12 -2.07 -13.46 -18.04
CA CYS A 12 -0.81 -12.75 -18.16
C CYS A 12 -1.01 -11.26 -17.81
N PHE A 13 -0.14 -10.73 -16.97
CA PHE A 13 -0.15 -9.33 -16.55
C PHE A 13 1.24 -8.74 -16.75
N ASP A 14 1.34 -7.68 -17.52
CA ASP A 14 2.61 -7.03 -17.79
C ASP A 14 3.14 -6.29 -16.56
N ILE A 15 4.42 -6.49 -16.31
CA ILE A 15 5.16 -5.69 -15.32
C ILE A 15 5.60 -4.40 -16.01
N SER A 16 5.19 -3.26 -15.46
CA SER A 16 5.58 -1.97 -16.02
C SER A 16 7.09 -1.77 -15.93
N ARG A 17 7.66 -0.89 -16.76
CA ARG A 17 9.09 -0.51 -16.68
C ARG A 17 9.51 0.03 -15.32
N TYR A 18 8.56 0.45 -14.49
CA TYR A 18 8.79 0.95 -13.13
C TYR A 18 8.62 -0.13 -12.06
N GLY A 19 8.26 -1.36 -12.44
CA GLY A 19 8.18 -2.51 -11.52
C GLY A 19 6.82 -2.69 -10.83
N TYR A 20 5.75 -2.03 -11.29
CA TYR A 20 4.39 -2.31 -10.80
C TYR A 20 3.58 -3.15 -11.79
N VAL A 21 2.55 -3.81 -11.30
CA VAL A 21 1.60 -4.60 -12.10
C VAL A 21 0.20 -4.01 -11.98
N ASN A 22 -0.52 -3.90 -13.11
CA ASN A 22 -1.94 -3.55 -13.10
C ASN A 22 -2.77 -4.84 -13.13
N LEU A 23 -3.48 -5.12 -12.05
CA LEU A 23 -4.30 -6.32 -11.87
C LEU A 23 -5.81 -6.03 -12.03
N LEU A 24 -6.19 -4.81 -12.41
CA LEU A 24 -7.58 -4.50 -12.75
C LEU A 24 -7.95 -5.12 -14.10
N LEU A 25 -9.01 -5.91 -14.11
CA LEU A 25 -9.55 -6.55 -15.34
C LEU A 25 -10.35 -5.58 -16.21
N LYS A 26 -10.76 -4.44 -15.68
CA LYS A 26 -11.51 -3.37 -16.38
C LYS A 26 -10.76 -2.05 -16.20
N SER A 27 -11.07 -1.07 -17.06
CA SER A 27 -10.51 0.28 -16.93
C SER A 27 -10.77 0.82 -15.52
N SER A 28 -9.72 1.37 -14.88
CA SER A 28 -9.85 2.01 -13.56
C SER A 28 -10.95 3.08 -13.62
N PRO A 29 -11.84 3.14 -12.63
CA PRO A 29 -12.73 4.29 -12.50
C PRO A 29 -11.87 5.55 -12.42
N LYS A 30 -12.35 6.64 -13.04
CA LYS A 30 -11.66 7.93 -12.92
C LYS A 30 -11.63 8.30 -11.43
N THR A 31 -10.45 8.28 -10.83
CA THR A 31 -10.27 8.78 -9.47
C THR A 31 -10.28 10.30 -9.50
N ASN A 32 -10.95 10.92 -8.54
CA ASN A 32 -10.99 12.38 -8.39
C ASN A 32 -9.66 12.98 -7.93
N TYR A 33 -8.63 12.14 -7.76
CA TYR A 33 -7.30 12.57 -7.33
C TYR A 33 -6.45 12.92 -8.55
N SER A 34 -6.09 14.20 -8.66
CA SER A 34 -5.16 14.69 -9.67
C SER A 34 -3.70 14.41 -9.24
N LYS A 35 -2.78 14.40 -10.20
CA LYS A 35 -1.34 14.34 -9.93
C LYS A 35 -0.92 15.40 -8.90
N ARG A 36 -1.47 16.62 -8.99
CA ARG A 36 -1.22 17.72 -8.07
C ARG A 36 -1.65 17.39 -6.63
N SER A 37 -2.75 16.65 -6.45
CA SER A 37 -3.19 16.21 -5.12
C SER A 37 -2.19 15.23 -4.47
N PHE A 38 -1.59 14.35 -5.26
CA PHE A 38 -0.55 13.44 -4.77
C PHE A 38 0.75 14.18 -4.44
N ASP A 39 1.14 15.15 -5.27
CA ASP A 39 2.35 15.96 -5.04
C ASP A 39 2.21 16.82 -3.77
N ASN A 40 1.06 17.44 -3.55
CA ASN A 40 0.78 18.23 -2.34
C ASN A 40 0.78 17.33 -1.08
N ARG A 41 0.13 16.16 -1.14
CA ARG A 41 0.12 15.21 -0.02
C ARG A 41 1.54 14.71 0.28
N HIS A 42 2.32 14.47 -0.74
CA HIS A 42 3.72 14.06 -0.58
C HIS A 42 4.54 15.10 0.18
N GLN A 43 4.43 16.40 -0.19
CA GLN A 43 5.12 17.48 0.52
C GLN A 43 4.75 17.49 2.01
N ILE A 44 3.46 17.38 2.34
CA ILE A 44 2.99 17.36 3.73
C ILE A 44 3.58 16.19 4.50
N LEU A 45 3.66 15.00 3.88
CA LEU A 45 4.23 13.80 4.48
C LEU A 45 5.75 13.94 4.67
N GLU A 46 6.47 14.53 3.72
CA GLU A 46 7.93 14.74 3.84
C GLU A 46 8.29 15.86 4.81
N TYR A 47 7.39 16.81 5.09
CA TYR A 47 7.57 17.81 6.16
C TYR A 47 7.36 17.23 7.58
N GLY A 48 7.12 15.92 7.71
CA GLY A 48 7.07 15.24 9.00
C GLY A 48 5.74 15.36 9.75
N MET A 49 4.68 15.89 9.13
CA MET A 49 3.38 16.06 9.79
C MET A 49 2.84 14.76 10.40
N TYR A 50 3.21 13.61 9.82
CA TYR A 50 2.75 12.29 10.26
C TYR A 50 3.87 11.37 10.76
N ASP A 51 5.03 11.93 11.07
CA ASP A 51 6.19 11.14 11.54
C ASP A 51 5.86 10.34 12.80
N VAL A 52 5.09 10.93 13.73
CA VAL A 52 4.66 10.22 14.95
C VAL A 52 3.86 8.95 14.61
N VAL A 53 3.03 8.99 13.57
CA VAL A 53 2.27 7.82 13.10
C VAL A 53 3.21 6.79 12.51
N LEU A 54 4.12 7.22 11.65
CA LEU A 54 5.13 6.36 11.02
C LEU A 54 6.01 5.66 12.07
N GLU A 55 6.54 6.42 13.05
CA GLU A 55 7.40 5.87 14.11
C GLU A 55 6.68 4.80 14.94
N LYS A 56 5.42 5.05 15.32
CA LYS A 56 4.62 4.06 16.06
C LYS A 56 4.38 2.78 15.27
N ILE A 57 4.11 2.90 13.97
CA ILE A 57 3.93 1.74 13.09
C ILE A 57 5.24 0.95 12.99
N ILE A 58 6.36 1.62 12.76
CA ILE A 58 7.68 0.97 12.65
C ILE A 58 8.05 0.29 13.96
N GLN A 59 7.85 0.95 15.10
CA GLN A 59 8.10 0.37 16.41
C GLN A 59 7.27 -0.90 16.60
N PHE A 60 5.96 -0.85 16.36
CA PHE A 60 5.07 -2.01 16.47
C PHE A 60 5.55 -3.19 15.60
N ILE A 61 5.93 -2.92 14.35
CA ILE A 61 6.44 -3.95 13.43
C ILE A 61 7.76 -4.54 13.94
N SER A 62 8.65 -3.70 14.47
CA SER A 62 9.95 -4.11 14.99
C SER A 62 9.82 -4.97 16.26
N ASP A 63 8.89 -4.60 17.14
CA ASP A 63 8.61 -5.32 18.39
C ASP A 63 7.82 -6.62 18.16
N THR A 64 7.35 -6.86 16.91
CA THR A 64 6.58 -8.05 16.53
C THR A 64 7.32 -8.87 15.46
N PRO A 65 8.27 -9.74 15.83
CA PRO A 65 9.11 -10.49 14.89
C PRO A 65 8.33 -11.43 13.95
N SER A 66 7.12 -11.82 14.34
CA SER A 66 6.23 -12.66 13.51
C SER A 66 5.71 -11.94 12.27
N ILE A 67 5.70 -10.61 12.24
CA ILE A 67 5.30 -9.83 11.06
C ILE A 67 6.42 -9.87 10.04
N ARG A 68 6.19 -10.57 8.93
CA ARG A 68 7.11 -10.69 7.79
C ARG A 68 6.54 -10.08 6.51
N ASN A 69 5.27 -10.37 6.23
CA ASN A 69 4.55 -9.93 5.04
C ASN A 69 3.54 -8.85 5.44
N ILE A 70 3.68 -7.67 4.90
CA ILE A 70 2.85 -6.50 5.21
C ILE A 70 2.14 -6.04 3.95
N LEU A 71 0.83 -5.76 4.06
CA LEU A 71 0.03 -5.17 3.00
C LEU A 71 -0.34 -3.73 3.36
N ASP A 72 0.06 -2.77 2.53
CA ASP A 72 -0.36 -1.36 2.63
C ASP A 72 -1.53 -1.12 1.68
N VAL A 73 -2.71 -0.85 2.25
CA VAL A 73 -3.99 -0.75 1.56
C VAL A 73 -4.32 0.70 1.24
N GLY A 74 -4.57 1.00 -0.04
CA GLY A 74 -4.81 2.37 -0.47
C GLY A 74 -3.59 3.25 -0.23
N CYS A 75 -2.41 2.73 -0.59
CA CYS A 75 -1.10 3.29 -0.23
C CYS A 75 -0.81 4.66 -0.85
N GLY A 76 -1.65 5.13 -1.80
CA GLY A 76 -1.45 6.37 -2.52
C GLY A 76 -0.09 6.39 -3.25
N GLU A 77 0.71 7.44 -3.04
CA GLU A 77 2.05 7.55 -3.63
C GLU A 77 3.14 6.75 -2.87
N GLY A 78 2.73 5.91 -1.91
CA GLY A 78 3.56 4.89 -1.28
C GLY A 78 4.57 5.40 -0.24
N PHE A 79 4.31 6.51 0.42
CA PHE A 79 5.20 7.07 1.44
C PHE A 79 5.44 6.05 2.57
N TYR A 80 4.38 5.58 3.23
CA TYR A 80 4.49 4.64 4.35
C TYR A 80 5.15 3.31 3.92
N ALA A 81 4.70 2.73 2.81
CA ALA A 81 5.26 1.48 2.30
C ALA A 81 6.78 1.55 2.10
N ARG A 82 7.29 2.64 1.50
CA ARG A 82 8.74 2.84 1.30
C ARG A 82 9.49 3.03 2.60
N GLN A 83 8.99 3.90 3.49
CA GLN A 83 9.64 4.19 4.77
C GLN A 83 9.70 2.95 5.66
N ILE A 84 8.61 2.20 5.76
CA ILE A 84 8.55 0.97 6.55
C ILE A 84 9.51 -0.07 5.96
N GLN A 85 9.52 -0.26 4.64
CA GLN A 85 10.42 -1.22 4.00
C GLN A 85 11.88 -0.90 4.26
N GLN A 86 12.28 0.37 4.12
CA GLN A 86 13.66 0.81 4.32
C GLN A 86 14.16 0.61 5.76
N ARG A 87 13.27 0.70 6.74
CA ARG A 87 13.61 0.69 8.16
C ARG A 87 13.39 -0.66 8.85
N THR A 88 12.58 -1.54 8.26
CA THR A 88 12.26 -2.86 8.85
C THR A 88 12.71 -4.03 7.98
N GLU A 89 13.05 -3.78 6.72
CA GLU A 89 13.43 -4.81 5.72
C GLU A 89 12.37 -5.92 5.55
N ARG A 90 11.10 -5.64 5.91
CA ARG A 90 10.00 -6.58 5.74
C ARG A 90 9.55 -6.66 4.28
N ASN A 91 8.86 -7.74 3.93
CA ASN A 91 8.22 -7.87 2.63
C ASN A 91 7.00 -6.96 2.58
N ILE A 92 7.04 -5.91 1.78
CA ILE A 92 5.92 -4.99 1.63
C ILE A 92 5.24 -5.22 0.29
N PHE A 93 3.93 -5.41 0.36
CA PHE A 93 2.99 -5.39 -0.75
C PHE A 93 2.16 -4.11 -0.61
N ALA A 94 2.00 -3.34 -1.67
CA ALA A 94 1.28 -2.08 -1.58
C ALA A 94 0.44 -1.86 -2.83
N PHE A 95 -0.80 -1.46 -2.65
CA PHE A 95 -1.69 -1.19 -3.77
C PHE A 95 -2.54 0.06 -3.56
N ASP A 96 -2.98 0.59 -4.68
CA ASP A 96 -3.99 1.63 -4.77
C ASP A 96 -4.89 1.35 -5.99
N LEU A 97 -6.09 1.92 -6.01
CA LEU A 97 -6.97 1.88 -7.16
C LEU A 97 -6.46 2.82 -8.27
N SER A 98 -5.77 3.90 -7.89
CA SER A 98 -5.17 4.86 -8.81
C SER A 98 -3.87 4.33 -9.41
N ARG A 99 -3.90 4.11 -10.72
CA ARG A 99 -2.70 3.76 -11.49
C ARG A 99 -1.63 4.86 -11.41
N GLU A 100 -2.05 6.12 -11.41
CA GLU A 100 -1.16 7.28 -11.30
C GLU A 100 -0.40 7.28 -9.98
N ALA A 101 -1.11 7.01 -8.87
CA ALA A 101 -0.51 6.91 -7.55
C ALA A 101 0.56 5.82 -7.50
N ILE A 102 0.23 4.61 -7.96
CA ILE A 102 1.17 3.48 -8.00
C ILE A 102 2.36 3.76 -8.93
N GLN A 103 2.14 4.44 -10.06
CA GLN A 103 3.25 4.85 -10.93
C GLN A 103 4.21 5.82 -10.23
N ILE A 104 3.70 6.76 -9.44
CA ILE A 104 4.52 7.67 -8.63
C ILE A 104 5.27 6.88 -7.56
N ALA A 105 4.57 6.03 -6.82
CA ALA A 105 5.13 5.19 -5.76
C ALA A 105 6.30 4.34 -6.26
N SER A 106 6.09 3.60 -7.35
CA SER A 106 7.09 2.72 -7.94
C SER A 106 8.31 3.46 -8.52
N LYS A 107 8.11 4.66 -9.09
CA LYS A 107 9.23 5.52 -9.54
C LYS A 107 10.11 6.01 -8.40
N LYS A 108 9.50 6.28 -7.23
CA LYS A 108 10.21 6.74 -6.02
C LYS A 108 10.92 5.60 -5.30
N ASP A 109 10.49 4.36 -5.47
CA ASP A 109 11.13 3.17 -4.91
C ASP A 109 12.40 2.81 -5.68
N LYS A 110 13.50 3.50 -5.38
CA LYS A 110 14.81 3.29 -6.04
C LYS A 110 15.39 1.90 -5.82
N ARG A 111 15.06 1.27 -4.68
CA ARG A 111 15.52 -0.08 -4.33
C ARG A 111 14.70 -1.18 -4.96
N LYS A 112 13.53 -0.85 -5.53
CA LYS A 112 12.54 -1.82 -6.05
C LYS A 112 12.20 -2.91 -5.04
N ALA A 113 12.11 -2.53 -3.77
CA ALA A 113 11.97 -3.45 -2.65
C ALA A 113 10.50 -3.68 -2.27
N VAL A 114 9.60 -2.78 -2.67
CA VAL A 114 8.17 -2.91 -2.45
C VAL A 114 7.50 -3.53 -3.69
N LYS A 115 6.54 -4.41 -3.46
CA LYS A 115 5.74 -5.05 -4.51
C LYS A 115 4.50 -4.20 -4.78
N TRP A 116 4.56 -3.38 -5.82
CA TRP A 116 3.52 -2.42 -6.20
C TRP A 116 2.52 -3.02 -7.18
N PHE A 117 1.23 -2.82 -6.92
CA PHE A 117 0.19 -3.23 -7.87
C PHE A 117 -1.05 -2.33 -7.81
N VAL A 118 -1.79 -2.31 -8.92
CA VAL A 118 -3.07 -1.59 -9.02
C VAL A 118 -4.18 -2.61 -8.91
N THR A 119 -5.08 -2.45 -7.94
CA THR A 119 -6.23 -3.34 -7.75
C THR A 119 -7.35 -2.65 -6.98
N ASP A 120 -8.52 -3.29 -6.99
CA ASP A 120 -9.66 -2.90 -6.17
C ASP A 120 -9.58 -3.55 -4.79
N LEU A 121 -9.98 -2.77 -3.75
CA LEU A 121 -10.01 -3.20 -2.37
C LEU A 121 -10.97 -4.38 -2.12
N SER A 122 -12.03 -4.49 -2.92
CA SER A 122 -13.06 -5.53 -2.75
C SER A 122 -12.61 -6.91 -3.20
N LYS A 123 -11.52 -7.01 -3.96
CA LYS A 123 -11.02 -8.27 -4.49
C LYS A 123 -9.50 -8.21 -4.70
N ILE A 124 -8.76 -8.32 -3.61
CA ILE A 124 -7.31 -8.23 -3.62
C ILE A 124 -6.71 -9.55 -4.12
N PRO A 125 -5.91 -9.56 -5.20
CA PRO A 125 -5.40 -10.79 -5.82
C PRO A 125 -4.18 -11.37 -5.09
N LEU A 126 -4.31 -11.55 -3.78
CA LEU A 126 -3.34 -12.21 -2.92
C LEU A 126 -3.94 -13.48 -2.33
N LYS A 127 -3.07 -14.43 -1.98
CA LYS A 127 -3.46 -15.71 -1.40
C LYS A 127 -4.06 -15.51 0.00
N ASP A 128 -5.06 -16.31 0.35
CA ASP A 128 -5.64 -16.38 1.68
C ASP A 128 -4.56 -16.67 2.74
N GLY A 129 -4.64 -16.02 3.89
CA GLY A 129 -3.74 -16.23 5.01
C GLY A 129 -2.28 -15.89 4.74
N SER A 130 -1.97 -15.03 3.75
CA SER A 130 -0.60 -14.75 3.32
C SER A 130 0.00 -13.46 3.90
N MET A 131 -0.78 -12.66 4.62
CA MET A 131 -0.34 -11.39 5.20
C MET A 131 -0.31 -11.47 6.72
N ASP A 132 0.78 -11.04 7.33
CA ASP A 132 0.94 -11.01 8.78
C ASP A 132 0.46 -9.68 9.36
N CYS A 133 0.48 -8.62 8.55
CA CYS A 133 -0.02 -7.31 8.95
C CYS A 133 -0.67 -6.60 7.75
N ILE A 134 -1.81 -5.97 7.99
CA ILE A 134 -2.47 -5.08 7.04
C ILE A 134 -2.44 -3.67 7.61
N LEU A 135 -1.88 -2.73 6.85
CA LEU A 135 -1.89 -1.31 7.16
C LEU A 135 -3.03 -0.64 6.39
N ASP A 136 -3.94 0.01 7.11
CA ASP A 136 -5.06 0.77 6.56
C ASP A 136 -4.96 2.20 7.11
N ILE A 137 -4.15 3.03 6.43
CA ILE A 137 -3.78 4.37 6.86
C ILE A 137 -4.58 5.40 6.08
N PHE A 138 -5.59 6.01 6.71
CA PHE A 138 -6.50 6.99 6.10
C PHE A 138 -7.21 6.49 4.84
N SER A 139 -7.43 5.18 4.72
CA SER A 139 -8.08 4.57 3.57
C SER A 139 -9.37 3.83 3.97
N PRO A 140 -10.26 3.53 3.02
CA PRO A 140 -11.42 2.68 3.28
C PRO A 140 -11.02 1.27 3.69
N ALA A 141 -11.81 0.63 4.56
CA ALA A 141 -11.60 -0.75 4.97
C ALA A 141 -12.56 -1.71 4.28
N HIS A 142 -12.08 -2.92 3.98
CA HIS A 142 -12.91 -4.04 3.55
C HIS A 142 -12.61 -5.27 4.42
N TYR A 143 -13.24 -5.33 5.59
CA TYR A 143 -12.89 -6.30 6.64
C TYR A 143 -13.01 -7.77 6.21
N LYS A 144 -13.92 -8.13 5.28
CA LYS A 144 -14.00 -9.50 4.72
C LYS A 144 -12.72 -9.88 3.96
N GLU A 145 -12.19 -8.96 3.15
CA GLU A 145 -10.91 -9.18 2.46
C GLU A 145 -9.74 -9.20 3.45
N PHE A 146 -9.75 -8.33 4.44
CA PHE A 146 -8.72 -8.33 5.48
C PHE A 146 -8.69 -9.67 6.23
N GLN A 147 -9.86 -10.15 6.65
CA GLN A 147 -9.97 -11.46 7.32
C GLN A 147 -9.50 -12.62 6.43
N ARG A 148 -9.79 -12.58 5.12
CA ARG A 148 -9.33 -13.60 4.17
C ARG A 148 -7.82 -13.60 4.02
N LEU A 149 -7.20 -12.41 3.96
CA LEU A 149 -5.78 -12.25 3.67
C LEU A 149 -4.89 -12.47 4.88
N LEU A 150 -5.38 -12.19 6.09
CA LEU A 150 -4.58 -12.32 7.30
C LEU A 150 -4.26 -13.77 7.62
N SER A 151 -3.02 -13.98 8.03
CA SER A 151 -2.60 -15.22 8.71
C SER A 151 -3.33 -15.36 10.06
N PRO A 152 -3.40 -16.56 10.66
CA PRO A 152 -4.19 -16.82 11.88
C PRO A 152 -3.90 -15.86 13.05
N ASN A 153 -2.69 -15.34 13.15
CA ASN A 153 -2.26 -14.39 14.18
C ASN A 153 -1.88 -13.03 13.57
N GLY A 154 -2.46 -12.68 12.44
CA GLY A 154 -2.16 -11.44 11.74
C GLY A 154 -2.84 -10.24 12.37
N TYR A 155 -2.32 -9.06 12.08
CA TYR A 155 -2.73 -7.78 12.65
C TYR A 155 -3.34 -6.86 11.60
N VAL A 156 -4.29 -6.04 12.01
CA VAL A 156 -4.73 -4.86 11.25
C VAL A 156 -4.32 -3.62 12.03
N VAL A 157 -3.51 -2.78 11.41
CA VAL A 157 -3.17 -1.46 11.95
C VAL A 157 -3.97 -0.43 11.18
N LYS A 158 -4.98 0.14 11.83
CA LYS A 158 -5.83 1.16 11.23
C LYS A 158 -5.54 2.54 11.82
N VAL A 159 -5.29 3.50 10.93
CA VAL A 159 -5.13 4.91 11.30
C VAL A 159 -6.33 5.68 10.75
N ILE A 160 -7.05 6.34 11.65
CA ILE A 160 -8.23 7.15 11.30
C ILE A 160 -8.03 8.60 11.75
N PRO A 161 -8.55 9.58 11.01
CA PRO A 161 -8.53 10.96 11.48
C PRO A 161 -9.47 11.14 12.67
N THR A 162 -9.04 11.89 13.67
CA THR A 162 -9.92 12.31 14.77
C THR A 162 -10.79 13.49 14.32
N LYS A 163 -11.83 13.82 15.12
CA LYS A 163 -12.68 15.00 14.87
C LYS A 163 -11.91 16.34 14.85
N ASN A 164 -10.72 16.37 15.45
CA ASN A 164 -9.86 17.54 15.52
C ASN A 164 -8.75 17.52 14.45
N HIS A 165 -8.71 16.49 13.59
CA HIS A 165 -7.71 16.38 12.54
C HIS A 165 -7.84 17.55 11.55
N LEU A 166 -6.74 18.24 11.29
CA LEU A 166 -6.65 19.41 10.41
C LEU A 166 -7.59 20.57 10.81
N ARG A 167 -7.95 20.68 12.10
CA ARG A 167 -8.85 21.75 12.58
C ARG A 167 -8.31 23.15 12.30
N GLU A 168 -6.99 23.29 12.26
CA GLU A 168 -6.28 24.57 12.06
C GLU A 168 -6.31 25.05 10.61
N ILE A 169 -6.71 24.21 9.66
CA ILE A 169 -6.78 24.52 8.22
C ILE A 169 -8.17 24.35 7.63
N ARG A 170 -9.19 24.25 8.47
CA ARG A 170 -10.59 24.25 8.07
C ARG A 170 -11.20 25.65 8.13
#